data_95f94a8ff4786411622d3600cf2a3c30
#
_entry.id   95f94a8ff4786411622d3600cf2a3c30
#
_cell.length_a   1.000
_cell.length_b   1.000
_cell.length_c   1.000
_cell.angle_alpha   90.00
_cell.angle_beta   90.00
_cell.angle_gamma   90.00
#
_symmetry.space_group_name_H-M   'P 1'
#
loop_
_entity.id
_entity.type
_entity.pdbx_description
1 polymer ?
#
loop_
_entity_poly.entity_id
_entity_poly.type
_entity_poly.pdbx_seq_one_letter_code
_entity_poly.pdbx_strand_id
1 'polypeptide(L)'
;MFDALTMDIPTQSIIFSGLRGVGKTVLINKLQSIAEEKGIFCKHIEIEERNDFISQIAECSQAFLRTISAKEKFKHLIQKPLEAIKSLVVSFNPEDNSFSLSMQDRELYVSNNLTQTLTEVFSTIGETAQKTETPICFFIDEIQYMKQNQLGSLIAALHRVNQLGYPIMIIGAGLPKIYKMLSDEKSYSERLFMYKKIDSLTDEQSEKAIEEPAKKFNIIYAHEAINKIVEITKGSPFFIQQLCKIVYDKTNKDVIELSDVENCIDEFLSSLDERFFKSRYERCAESDKKFIFAMVECGELPCTISNVAHNLNKTVGSISTTRAQLISKGIIYPVRYKELDFTVPEFSGYIQRLEEYKQWCISK
;
A
#
# COMPACT_ATOMS: atom_id res chain seq x y z
N MET A 1 10.93 -16.40 8.59
CA MET A 1 10.90 -15.86 7.21
C MET A 1 12.27 -15.31 6.81
N PHE A 2 12.78 -14.24 7.39
CA PHE A 2 14.10 -13.71 7.06
C PHE A 2 15.24 -14.72 7.32
N ASP A 3 15.19 -15.48 8.42
CA ASP A 3 16.17 -16.52 8.68
C ASP A 3 16.16 -17.63 7.61
N ALA A 4 14.99 -17.98 7.07
CA ALA A 4 14.90 -18.92 5.97
C ALA A 4 15.54 -18.34 4.69
N LEU A 5 15.30 -17.04 4.39
CA LEU A 5 15.89 -16.37 3.23
C LEU A 5 17.43 -16.29 3.32
N THR A 6 17.99 -16.07 4.52
CA THR A 6 19.45 -16.08 4.75
C THR A 6 20.09 -17.47 4.69
N MET A 7 19.28 -18.53 4.75
CA MET A 7 19.72 -19.93 4.65
C MET A 7 19.43 -20.52 3.25
N ASP A 8 19.16 -19.72 2.25
CA ASP A 8 18.76 -20.12 0.89
C ASP A 8 17.55 -21.08 0.86
N ILE A 9 16.68 -21.00 1.88
CA ILE A 9 15.43 -21.77 1.91
C ILE A 9 14.37 -21.00 1.14
N PRO A 10 13.69 -21.61 0.15
CA PRO A 10 12.65 -20.97 -0.62
C PRO A 10 11.57 -20.37 0.29
N THR A 11 11.35 -19.07 0.15
CA THR A 11 10.45 -18.31 1.03
C THR A 11 9.42 -17.57 0.18
N GLN A 12 8.13 -17.67 0.55
CA GLN A 12 7.08 -16.92 -0.13
C GLN A 12 7.24 -15.41 0.13
N SER A 13 7.04 -14.62 -0.89
CA SER A 13 6.85 -13.18 -0.77
C SER A 13 5.55 -12.87 0.00
N ILE A 14 5.45 -11.69 0.64
CA ILE A 14 4.30 -11.35 1.46
C ILE A 14 3.61 -10.10 0.91
N ILE A 15 2.28 -10.13 0.88
CA ILE A 15 1.45 -8.98 0.55
C ILE A 15 0.59 -8.61 1.77
N PHE A 16 0.85 -7.44 2.32
CA PHE A 16 0.00 -6.82 3.34
C PHE A 16 -1.11 -6.01 2.67
N SER A 17 -2.33 -6.33 3.00
CA SER A 17 -3.51 -5.64 2.47
C SER A 17 -4.33 -5.05 3.61
N GLY A 18 -4.72 -3.78 3.47
CA GLY A 18 -5.55 -3.12 4.48
C GLY A 18 -5.99 -1.73 4.03
N LEU A 19 -6.92 -1.15 4.76
CA LEU A 19 -7.43 0.19 4.52
C LEU A 19 -6.34 1.26 4.73
N ARG A 20 -6.64 2.50 4.38
CA ARG A 20 -5.75 3.62 4.66
C ARG A 20 -5.70 3.90 6.17
N GLY A 21 -4.51 4.25 6.66
CA GLY A 21 -4.32 4.59 8.08
C GLY A 21 -4.17 3.41 9.06
N VAL A 22 -4.24 2.14 8.58
CA VAL A 22 -4.06 0.95 9.44
C VAL A 22 -2.60 0.60 9.74
N GLY A 23 -1.63 1.43 9.33
CA GLY A 23 -0.22 1.25 9.69
C GLY A 23 0.60 0.37 8.76
N LYS A 24 0.15 0.07 7.51
CA LYS A 24 0.90 -0.76 6.55
C LYS A 24 2.33 -0.28 6.31
N THR A 25 2.51 0.99 5.95
CA THR A 25 3.83 1.61 5.71
C THR A 25 4.73 1.52 6.93
N VAL A 26 4.18 1.76 8.13
CA VAL A 26 4.94 1.64 9.40
C VAL A 26 5.41 0.20 9.62
N LEU A 27 4.53 -0.77 9.34
CA LEU A 27 4.86 -2.19 9.45
C LEU A 27 5.98 -2.60 8.50
N ILE A 28 5.88 -2.25 7.21
CA ILE A 28 6.91 -2.64 6.23
C ILE A 28 8.25 -1.95 6.50
N ASN A 29 8.26 -0.69 6.98
CA ASN A 29 9.48 -0.01 7.41
C ASN A 29 10.14 -0.71 8.61
N LYS A 30 9.34 -1.16 9.58
CA LYS A 30 9.87 -1.94 10.71
C LYS A 30 10.42 -3.29 10.26
N LEU A 31 9.73 -3.97 9.34
CA LEU A 31 10.21 -5.22 8.76
C LEU A 31 11.49 -5.03 7.95
N GLN A 32 11.63 -3.90 7.24
CA GLN A 32 12.86 -3.55 6.54
C GLN A 32 14.04 -3.42 7.51
N SER A 33 13.88 -2.66 8.61
CA SER A 33 14.94 -2.54 9.62
C SER A 33 15.38 -3.90 10.17
N ILE A 34 14.41 -4.79 10.46
CA ILE A 34 14.71 -6.15 10.94
C ILE A 34 15.45 -6.99 9.88
N ALA A 35 15.11 -6.82 8.60
CA ALA A 35 15.78 -7.53 7.52
C ALA A 35 17.23 -7.03 7.33
N GLU A 36 17.43 -5.71 7.40
CA GLU A 36 18.76 -5.08 7.32
C GLU A 36 19.68 -5.53 8.47
N GLU A 37 19.15 -5.62 9.71
CA GLU A 37 19.88 -6.17 10.87
C GLU A 37 20.35 -7.61 10.67
N LYS A 38 19.65 -8.37 9.81
CA LYS A 38 19.99 -9.75 9.43
C LYS A 38 20.92 -9.85 8.21
N GLY A 39 21.45 -8.73 7.71
CA GLY A 39 22.36 -8.70 6.56
C GLY A 39 21.67 -8.87 5.20
N ILE A 40 20.35 -8.74 5.12
CA ILE A 40 19.60 -8.78 3.87
C ILE A 40 19.75 -7.42 3.18
N PHE A 41 20.06 -7.41 1.89
CA PHE A 41 20.01 -6.17 1.11
C PHE A 41 18.55 -5.76 0.90
N CYS A 42 18.19 -4.60 1.43
CA CYS A 42 16.82 -4.07 1.39
C CYS A 42 16.72 -2.80 0.56
N LYS A 43 15.64 -2.65 -0.18
CA LYS A 43 15.25 -1.39 -0.83
C LYS A 43 13.75 -1.19 -0.73
N HIS A 44 13.36 0.05 -0.45
CA HIS A 44 11.98 0.49 -0.41
C HIS A 44 11.62 1.17 -1.72
N ILE A 45 10.47 0.81 -2.27
CA ILE A 45 9.88 1.33 -3.50
C ILE A 45 8.45 1.75 -3.16
N GLU A 46 8.11 3.01 -3.33
CA GLU A 46 6.74 3.51 -3.24
C GLU A 46 6.20 3.72 -4.66
N ILE A 47 5.07 3.05 -4.97
CA ILE A 47 4.45 3.17 -6.29
C ILE A 47 3.51 4.36 -6.28
N GLU A 48 3.77 5.32 -7.15
CA GLU A 48 2.91 6.47 -7.41
C GLU A 48 2.34 6.39 -8.83
N GLU A 49 1.21 7.07 -9.07
CA GLU A 49 0.59 7.10 -10.40
C GLU A 49 1.52 7.67 -11.50
N ARG A 50 2.49 8.50 -11.13
CA ARG A 50 3.41 9.19 -12.05
C ARG A 50 4.80 8.58 -12.09
N ASN A 51 5.16 7.76 -11.10
CA ASN A 51 6.49 7.16 -11.02
C ASN A 51 6.54 5.84 -11.78
N ASP A 52 7.64 5.65 -12.49
CA ASP A 52 7.87 4.43 -13.24
C ASP A 52 8.53 3.37 -12.35
N PHE A 53 7.78 2.28 -12.09
CA PHE A 53 8.27 1.11 -11.35
C PHE A 53 9.54 0.52 -11.96
N ILE A 54 9.64 0.52 -13.30
CA ILE A 54 10.77 -0.12 -14.01
C ILE A 54 12.08 0.62 -13.72
N SER A 55 12.05 1.96 -13.75
CA SER A 55 13.22 2.77 -13.39
C SER A 55 13.62 2.56 -11.94
N GLN A 56 12.65 2.52 -11.01
CA GLN A 56 12.92 2.31 -9.59
C GLN A 56 13.54 0.92 -9.31
N ILE A 57 13.02 -0.16 -9.93
CA ILE A 57 13.59 -1.50 -9.75
C ILE A 57 14.99 -1.61 -10.38
N ALA A 58 15.24 -0.94 -11.50
CA ALA A 58 16.56 -0.86 -12.11
C ALA A 58 17.56 -0.15 -11.19
N GLU A 59 17.18 0.99 -10.60
CA GLU A 59 18.01 1.73 -9.64
C GLU A 59 18.30 0.91 -8.38
N CYS A 60 17.31 0.21 -7.84
CA CYS A 60 17.48 -0.68 -6.69
C CYS A 60 18.44 -1.84 -7.01
N SER A 61 18.32 -2.41 -8.20
CA SER A 61 19.21 -3.48 -8.69
C SER A 61 20.64 -2.97 -8.88
N GLN A 62 20.84 -1.75 -9.43
CA GLN A 62 22.15 -1.14 -9.52
C GLN A 62 22.77 -0.85 -8.13
N ALA A 63 21.95 -0.40 -7.17
CA ALA A 63 22.41 -0.18 -5.80
C ALA A 63 22.90 -1.48 -5.16
N PHE A 64 22.23 -2.62 -5.38
CA PHE A 64 22.70 -3.94 -4.98
C PHE A 64 24.09 -4.23 -5.57
N LEU A 65 24.24 -4.08 -6.88
CA LEU A 65 25.53 -4.35 -7.55
C LEU A 65 26.66 -3.45 -7.07
N ARG A 66 26.37 -2.19 -6.74
CA ARG A 66 27.38 -1.29 -6.12
C ARG A 66 27.84 -1.82 -4.76
N THR A 67 26.93 -2.31 -3.94
CA THR A 67 27.26 -2.92 -2.63
C THR A 67 28.14 -4.15 -2.81
N ILE A 68 27.84 -5.01 -3.79
CA ILE A 68 28.64 -6.19 -4.10
C ILE A 68 30.00 -5.82 -4.68
N SER A 69 30.07 -4.84 -5.61
CA SER A 69 31.31 -4.42 -6.27
C SER A 69 32.33 -3.78 -5.31
N ALA A 70 31.89 -3.27 -4.17
CA ALA A 70 32.80 -2.75 -3.13
C ALA A 70 33.70 -3.85 -2.54
N LYS A 71 33.31 -5.13 -2.67
CA LYS A 71 34.11 -6.27 -2.28
C LYS A 71 34.89 -6.79 -3.49
N GLU A 72 36.23 -6.58 -3.53
CA GLU A 72 37.09 -6.88 -4.70
C GLU A 72 36.86 -8.27 -5.27
N LYS A 73 36.73 -9.29 -4.40
CA LYS A 73 36.54 -10.70 -4.79
C LYS A 73 35.28 -10.95 -5.63
N PHE A 74 34.31 -10.06 -5.63
CA PHE A 74 33.03 -10.22 -6.32
C PHE A 74 32.86 -9.37 -7.58
N LYS A 75 33.83 -8.52 -7.92
CA LYS A 75 33.76 -7.63 -9.08
C LYS A 75 33.46 -8.35 -10.39
N HIS A 76 33.91 -9.58 -10.56
CA HIS A 76 33.65 -10.37 -11.77
C HIS A 76 32.18 -10.85 -11.89
N LEU A 77 31.40 -10.83 -10.80
CA LEU A 77 30.00 -11.27 -10.80
C LEU A 77 29.00 -10.20 -11.23
N ILE A 78 29.42 -8.92 -11.35
CA ILE A 78 28.50 -7.80 -11.60
C ILE A 78 28.25 -7.52 -13.08
N GLN A 79 29.11 -7.99 -13.99
CA GLN A 79 29.04 -7.63 -15.41
C GLN A 79 27.73 -8.08 -16.05
N LYS A 80 27.38 -9.34 -15.92
CA LYS A 80 26.16 -9.93 -16.49
C LYS A 80 24.88 -9.25 -15.99
N PRO A 81 24.64 -9.05 -14.66
CA PRO A 81 23.45 -8.33 -14.21
C PRO A 81 23.48 -6.84 -14.59
N LEU A 82 24.63 -6.21 -14.72
CA LEU A 82 24.70 -4.84 -15.18
C LEU A 82 24.25 -4.68 -16.65
N GLU A 83 24.59 -5.63 -17.50
CA GLU A 83 24.12 -5.69 -18.89
C GLU A 83 22.61 -5.89 -18.96
N ALA A 84 22.05 -6.79 -18.15
CA ALA A 84 20.61 -7.01 -18.06
C ALA A 84 19.84 -5.75 -17.60
N ILE A 85 20.37 -5.03 -16.61
CA ILE A 85 19.79 -3.78 -16.13
C ILE A 85 19.85 -2.68 -17.21
N LYS A 86 20.97 -2.56 -17.93
CA LYS A 86 21.08 -1.62 -19.04
C LYS A 86 20.07 -1.93 -20.15
N SER A 87 19.90 -3.20 -20.49
CA SER A 87 18.89 -3.64 -21.47
C SER A 87 17.48 -3.26 -21.02
N LEU A 88 17.13 -3.40 -19.74
CA LEU A 88 15.84 -2.99 -19.18
C LEU A 88 15.61 -1.49 -19.34
N VAL A 89 16.58 -0.64 -18.97
CA VAL A 89 16.44 0.82 -19.00
C VAL A 89 16.41 1.36 -20.43
N VAL A 90 17.25 0.85 -21.33
CA VAL A 90 17.31 1.32 -22.73
C VAL A 90 16.08 0.92 -23.52
N SER A 91 15.51 -0.24 -23.20
CA SER A 91 14.35 -0.76 -23.92
C SER A 91 13.01 -0.15 -23.46
N PHE A 92 12.99 0.56 -22.32
CA PHE A 92 11.77 1.07 -21.72
C PHE A 92 11.61 2.58 -21.96
N ASN A 93 10.48 3.01 -22.55
CA ASN A 93 10.08 4.40 -22.65
C ASN A 93 9.01 4.72 -21.59
N PRO A 94 9.31 5.59 -20.59
CA PRO A 94 8.39 5.90 -19.51
C PRO A 94 7.16 6.73 -19.96
N GLU A 95 7.25 7.52 -21.05
CA GLU A 95 6.17 8.40 -21.49
C GLU A 95 4.96 7.65 -22.04
N ASP A 96 5.19 6.63 -22.85
CA ASP A 96 4.11 5.83 -23.47
C ASP A 96 4.06 4.40 -22.93
N ASN A 97 4.92 4.06 -21.95
CA ASN A 97 5.06 2.72 -21.37
C ASN A 97 5.38 1.65 -22.45
N SER A 98 6.05 2.04 -23.51
CA SER A 98 6.45 1.19 -24.62
C SER A 98 7.92 0.79 -24.54
N PHE A 99 8.27 -0.29 -25.24
CA PHE A 99 9.65 -0.69 -25.48
C PHE A 99 10.06 -0.26 -26.88
N SER A 100 11.02 0.67 -26.98
CA SER A 100 11.58 1.09 -28.26
C SER A 100 12.82 0.29 -28.63
N LEU A 101 12.92 -0.12 -29.89
CA LEU A 101 14.16 -0.62 -30.49
C LEU A 101 15.06 0.56 -30.83
N SER A 102 16.18 0.75 -30.14
CA SER A 102 17.22 1.63 -30.66
C SER A 102 17.85 1.01 -31.88
N MET A 103 17.90 1.75 -33.01
CA MET A 103 18.40 1.25 -34.29
C MET A 103 19.93 0.97 -34.34
N GLN A 104 20.65 1.18 -33.25
CA GLN A 104 22.13 1.10 -33.25
C GLN A 104 22.70 -0.24 -32.76
N ASP A 105 21.93 -1.09 -32.08
CA ASP A 105 22.41 -2.39 -31.59
C ASP A 105 21.65 -3.56 -32.21
N ARG A 106 21.87 -3.75 -33.52
CA ARG A 106 21.23 -4.82 -34.31
C ARG A 106 21.72 -6.25 -34.01
N GLU A 107 22.65 -6.46 -33.09
CA GLU A 107 23.17 -7.80 -32.81
C GLU A 107 22.70 -8.39 -31.44
N LEU A 108 22.07 -7.63 -30.60
CA LEU A 108 21.37 -8.16 -29.41
C LEU A 108 19.89 -8.28 -29.73
N TYR A 109 19.36 -9.49 -29.71
CA TYR A 109 17.91 -9.77 -29.72
C TYR A 109 17.27 -9.10 -28.50
N VAL A 110 16.97 -7.81 -28.62
CA VAL A 110 16.20 -7.08 -27.61
C VAL A 110 14.79 -7.62 -27.66
N SER A 111 14.45 -8.44 -26.68
CA SER A 111 13.08 -8.92 -26.55
C SER A 111 12.19 -7.72 -26.22
N ASN A 112 11.22 -7.43 -27.08
CA ASN A 112 10.19 -6.41 -26.88
C ASN A 112 9.23 -6.75 -25.75
N ASN A 113 9.65 -7.56 -24.77
CA ASN A 113 8.80 -8.10 -23.72
C ASN A 113 9.35 -7.73 -22.34
N LEU A 114 8.71 -6.75 -21.67
CA LEU A 114 9.00 -6.35 -20.31
C LEU A 114 9.19 -7.56 -19.37
N THR A 115 8.33 -8.57 -19.52
CA THR A 115 8.38 -9.79 -18.69
C THR A 115 9.71 -10.53 -18.83
N GLN A 116 10.23 -10.65 -20.05
CA GLN A 116 11.49 -11.36 -20.28
C GLN A 116 12.67 -10.57 -19.72
N THR A 117 12.73 -9.26 -20.00
CA THR A 117 13.84 -8.41 -19.54
C THR A 117 13.86 -8.28 -18.01
N LEU A 118 12.70 -8.11 -17.39
CA LEU A 118 12.62 -8.06 -15.92
C LEU A 118 12.98 -9.42 -15.30
N THR A 119 12.58 -10.52 -15.92
CA THR A 119 12.95 -11.88 -15.49
C THR A 119 14.47 -12.10 -15.58
N GLU A 120 15.11 -11.57 -16.61
CA GLU A 120 16.57 -11.65 -16.78
C GLU A 120 17.29 -10.83 -15.70
N VAL A 121 16.84 -9.60 -15.41
CA VAL A 121 17.39 -8.79 -14.31
C VAL A 121 17.27 -9.55 -12.99
N PHE A 122 16.08 -10.02 -12.63
CA PHE A 122 15.86 -10.74 -11.37
C PHE A 122 16.69 -12.04 -11.30
N SER A 123 16.81 -12.78 -12.38
CA SER A 123 17.60 -14.02 -12.42
C SER A 123 19.10 -13.73 -12.23
N THR A 124 19.63 -12.69 -12.88
CA THR A 124 21.06 -12.37 -12.80
C THR A 124 21.46 -11.75 -11.47
N ILE A 125 20.63 -10.86 -10.88
CA ILE A 125 20.88 -10.36 -9.52
C ILE A 125 20.68 -11.45 -8.48
N GLY A 126 19.72 -12.38 -8.68
CA GLY A 126 19.47 -13.50 -7.79
C GLY A 126 20.62 -14.52 -7.77
N GLU A 127 21.17 -14.85 -8.94
CA GLU A 127 22.39 -15.65 -9.05
C GLU A 127 23.57 -14.99 -8.33
N THR A 128 23.70 -13.67 -8.47
CA THR A 128 24.74 -12.89 -7.79
C THR A 128 24.51 -12.86 -6.28
N ALA A 129 23.27 -12.67 -5.82
CA ALA A 129 22.88 -12.70 -4.43
C ALA A 129 23.24 -14.02 -3.75
N GLN A 130 22.96 -15.15 -4.42
CA GLN A 130 23.29 -16.49 -3.94
C GLN A 130 24.82 -16.68 -3.84
N LYS A 131 25.56 -16.35 -4.92
CA LYS A 131 27.03 -16.50 -4.93
C LYS A 131 27.76 -15.59 -3.92
N THR A 132 27.13 -14.51 -3.50
CA THR A 132 27.71 -13.53 -2.55
C THR A 132 27.15 -13.67 -1.14
N GLU A 133 26.25 -14.65 -0.92
CA GLU A 133 25.54 -14.86 0.34
C GLU A 133 24.88 -13.57 0.86
N THR A 134 24.32 -12.79 -0.07
CA THR A 134 23.69 -11.50 0.22
C THR A 134 22.25 -11.50 -0.32
N PRO A 135 21.28 -12.03 0.46
CA PRO A 135 19.87 -12.09 0.06
C PRO A 135 19.30 -10.71 -0.23
N ILE A 136 18.25 -10.66 -1.06
CA ILE A 136 17.60 -9.41 -1.47
C ILE A 136 16.14 -9.43 -1.02
N CYS A 137 15.69 -8.33 -0.42
CA CYS A 137 14.29 -8.07 -0.12
C CYS A 137 13.87 -6.70 -0.66
N PHE A 138 12.93 -6.68 -1.60
CA PHE A 138 12.30 -5.44 -2.06
C PHE A 138 11.02 -5.18 -1.26
N PHE A 139 10.93 -4.01 -0.65
CA PHE A 139 9.75 -3.51 0.04
C PHE A 139 8.99 -2.59 -0.91
N ILE A 140 7.77 -2.97 -1.30
CA ILE A 140 6.98 -2.24 -2.29
C ILE A 140 5.70 -1.75 -1.63
N ASP A 141 5.59 -0.43 -1.40
CA ASP A 141 4.37 0.18 -0.89
C ASP A 141 3.46 0.69 -2.01
N GLU A 142 2.18 0.85 -1.69
CA GLU A 142 1.12 1.32 -2.59
C GLU A 142 1.03 0.51 -3.91
N ILE A 143 1.31 -0.79 -3.83
CA ILE A 143 1.44 -1.71 -4.99
C ILE A 143 0.20 -1.71 -5.92
N GLN A 144 -0.97 -1.29 -5.42
CA GLN A 144 -2.19 -1.18 -6.22
C GLN A 144 -2.17 -0.06 -7.28
N TYR A 145 -1.16 0.79 -7.29
CA TYR A 145 -0.95 1.78 -8.35
C TYR A 145 -0.03 1.28 -9.46
N MET A 146 0.54 0.09 -9.29
CA MET A 146 1.33 -0.54 -10.34
C MET A 146 0.47 -0.83 -11.58
N LYS A 147 0.99 -0.55 -12.76
CA LYS A 147 0.32 -0.87 -14.02
C LYS A 147 0.22 -2.39 -14.17
N GLN A 148 -0.86 -2.85 -14.77
CA GLN A 148 -1.19 -4.27 -14.86
C GLN A 148 -0.08 -5.09 -15.53
N ASN A 149 0.46 -4.62 -16.66
CA ASN A 149 1.57 -5.28 -17.36
C ASN A 149 2.87 -5.33 -16.54
N GLN A 150 3.14 -4.33 -15.71
CA GLN A 150 4.30 -4.30 -14.80
C GLN A 150 4.11 -5.31 -13.66
N LEU A 151 2.91 -5.38 -13.10
CA LEU A 151 2.57 -6.35 -12.05
C LEU A 151 2.69 -7.80 -12.57
N GLY A 152 2.14 -8.08 -13.76
CA GLY A 152 2.24 -9.39 -14.38
C GLY A 152 3.69 -9.79 -14.69
N SER A 153 4.53 -8.83 -15.10
CA SER A 153 5.96 -9.05 -15.35
C SER A 153 6.73 -9.32 -14.05
N LEU A 154 6.41 -8.59 -12.98
CA LEU A 154 7.01 -8.82 -11.65
C LEU A 154 6.67 -10.21 -11.10
N ILE A 155 5.41 -10.62 -11.22
CA ILE A 155 4.96 -11.96 -10.80
C ILE A 155 5.72 -13.05 -11.57
N ALA A 156 5.90 -12.89 -12.89
CA ALA A 156 6.63 -13.84 -13.70
C ALA A 156 8.12 -13.91 -13.33
N ALA A 157 8.77 -12.77 -13.09
CA ALA A 157 10.15 -12.69 -12.65
C ALA A 157 10.35 -13.37 -11.27
N LEU A 158 9.47 -13.08 -10.31
CA LEU A 158 9.48 -13.74 -9.00
C LEU A 158 9.28 -15.25 -9.09
N HIS A 159 8.34 -15.69 -9.92
CA HIS A 159 8.12 -17.12 -10.13
C HIS A 159 9.38 -17.80 -10.64
N ARG A 160 10.09 -17.15 -11.58
CA ARG A 160 11.33 -17.71 -12.12
C ARG A 160 12.44 -17.79 -11.08
N VAL A 161 12.68 -16.74 -10.29
CA VAL A 161 13.73 -16.79 -9.25
C VAL A 161 13.40 -17.79 -8.17
N ASN A 162 12.13 -17.99 -7.80
CA ASN A 162 11.71 -19.02 -6.87
C ASN A 162 11.98 -20.43 -7.42
N GLN A 163 11.71 -20.66 -8.72
CA GLN A 163 12.04 -21.95 -9.37
C GLN A 163 13.55 -22.24 -9.38
N LEU A 164 14.38 -21.20 -9.45
CA LEU A 164 15.84 -21.30 -9.45
C LEU A 164 16.42 -21.37 -8.02
N GLY A 165 15.60 -21.18 -6.99
CA GLY A 165 16.04 -21.18 -5.59
C GLY A 165 16.88 -19.95 -5.24
N TYR A 166 16.74 -18.83 -5.97
CA TYR A 166 17.52 -17.62 -5.67
C TYR A 166 16.95 -16.85 -4.47
N PRO A 167 17.80 -16.27 -3.60
CA PRO A 167 17.39 -15.60 -2.38
C PRO A 167 16.86 -14.19 -2.61
N ILE A 168 15.75 -14.07 -3.35
CA ILE A 168 15.02 -12.83 -3.59
C ILE A 168 13.59 -12.98 -3.09
N MET A 169 13.13 -12.02 -2.30
CA MET A 169 11.73 -11.92 -1.91
C MET A 169 11.19 -10.50 -2.05
N ILE A 170 9.87 -10.39 -2.06
CA ILE A 170 9.15 -9.12 -2.01
C ILE A 170 8.25 -9.09 -0.79
N ILE A 171 8.24 -7.94 -0.10
CA ILE A 171 7.23 -7.60 0.88
C ILE A 171 6.46 -6.40 0.33
N GLY A 172 5.23 -6.64 -0.08
CA GLY A 172 4.35 -5.63 -0.65
C GLY A 172 3.28 -5.15 0.32
N ALA A 173 2.84 -3.89 0.18
CA ALA A 173 1.68 -3.36 0.88
C ALA A 173 0.75 -2.62 -0.08
N GLY A 174 -0.56 -2.68 0.19
CA GLY A 174 -1.53 -2.01 -0.64
C GLY A 174 -2.97 -2.06 -0.11
N LEU A 175 -3.88 -1.48 -0.88
CA LEU A 175 -5.31 -1.50 -0.60
C LEU A 175 -5.92 -2.88 -0.90
N PRO A 176 -7.09 -3.23 -0.35
CA PRO A 176 -7.73 -4.55 -0.54
C PRO A 176 -7.92 -4.99 -1.99
N LYS A 177 -8.01 -4.06 -2.94
CA LYS A 177 -8.10 -4.40 -4.38
C LYS A 177 -6.90 -5.19 -4.92
N ILE A 178 -5.77 -5.21 -4.20
CA ILE A 178 -4.54 -5.91 -4.63
C ILE A 178 -4.76 -7.42 -4.79
N TYR A 179 -5.61 -8.03 -3.96
CA TYR A 179 -5.93 -9.46 -4.09
C TYR A 179 -6.49 -9.79 -5.47
N LYS A 180 -7.46 -8.99 -5.93
CA LYS A 180 -8.04 -9.18 -7.25
C LYS A 180 -7.02 -8.92 -8.35
N MET A 181 -6.24 -7.85 -8.26
CA MET A 181 -5.22 -7.51 -9.24
C MET A 181 -4.21 -8.66 -9.44
N LEU A 182 -3.74 -9.27 -8.34
CA LEU A 182 -2.78 -10.37 -8.39
C LEU A 182 -3.40 -11.67 -8.94
N SER A 183 -4.64 -11.98 -8.56
CA SER A 183 -5.37 -13.16 -9.08
C SER A 183 -5.69 -13.05 -10.56
N ASP A 184 -6.08 -11.86 -11.03
CA ASP A 184 -6.44 -11.63 -12.44
C ASP A 184 -5.22 -11.76 -13.37
N GLU A 185 -3.99 -11.51 -12.87
CA GLU A 185 -2.77 -11.56 -13.67
C GLU A 185 -2.27 -12.97 -13.97
N LYS A 186 -2.10 -13.79 -12.93
CA LYS A 186 -1.53 -15.13 -13.08
C LYS A 186 -2.12 -16.08 -12.03
N SER A 187 -2.60 -17.22 -12.48
CA SER A 187 -3.18 -18.27 -11.62
C SER A 187 -2.21 -18.83 -10.57
N TYR A 188 -0.88 -18.71 -10.78
CA TYR A 188 0.11 -19.17 -9.82
C TYR A 188 0.52 -18.10 -8.78
N SER A 189 -0.02 -16.88 -8.87
CA SER A 189 0.26 -15.81 -7.89
C SER A 189 -0.11 -16.22 -6.46
N GLU A 190 -1.15 -17.02 -6.29
CA GLU A 190 -1.58 -17.54 -4.99
C GLU A 190 -0.51 -18.41 -4.29
N ARG A 191 0.37 -19.04 -5.06
CA ARG A 191 1.48 -19.85 -4.52
C ARG A 191 2.74 -19.05 -4.27
N LEU A 192 2.88 -17.88 -4.91
CA LEU A 192 4.04 -16.99 -4.76
C LEU A 192 3.93 -16.09 -3.54
N PHE A 193 2.72 -15.70 -3.18
CA PHE A 193 2.48 -14.72 -2.13
C PHE A 193 1.71 -15.30 -0.95
N MET A 194 2.19 -14.99 0.24
CA MET A 194 1.43 -15.10 1.47
C MET A 194 0.67 -13.79 1.67
N TYR A 195 -0.66 -13.86 1.73
CA TYR A 195 -1.51 -12.70 1.94
C TYR A 195 -1.81 -12.48 3.42
N LYS A 196 -1.59 -11.28 3.90
CA LYS A 196 -1.88 -10.87 5.28
C LYS A 196 -2.76 -9.63 5.28
N LYS A 197 -3.95 -9.76 5.84
CA LYS A 197 -4.85 -8.63 6.05
C LYS A 197 -4.39 -7.84 7.28
N ILE A 198 -4.31 -6.53 7.14
CA ILE A 198 -4.07 -5.58 8.23
C ILE A 198 -5.36 -4.80 8.42
N ASP A 199 -5.97 -4.96 9.57
CA ASP A 199 -7.18 -4.25 9.98
C ASP A 199 -6.87 -3.17 11.02
N SER A 200 -7.93 -2.47 11.49
CA SER A 200 -7.86 -1.64 12.68
C SER A 200 -7.38 -2.46 13.88
N LEU A 201 -6.79 -1.79 14.85
CA LEU A 201 -6.37 -2.40 16.10
C LEU A 201 -7.60 -2.90 16.88
N THR A 202 -7.44 -3.99 17.60
CA THR A 202 -8.42 -4.39 18.63
C THR A 202 -8.38 -3.40 19.79
N ASP A 203 -9.38 -3.44 20.66
CA ASP A 203 -9.43 -2.54 21.85
C ASP A 203 -8.16 -2.69 22.69
N GLU A 204 -7.72 -3.92 22.97
CA GLU A 204 -6.47 -4.18 23.70
C GLU A 204 -5.22 -3.65 23.00
N GLN A 205 -5.16 -3.78 21.66
CA GLN A 205 -4.04 -3.23 20.88
C GLN A 205 -4.08 -1.70 20.83
N SER A 206 -5.27 -1.12 20.79
CA SER A 206 -5.48 0.34 20.81
C SER A 206 -5.05 0.94 22.14
N GLU A 207 -5.40 0.30 23.26
CA GLU A 207 -4.94 0.67 24.60
C GLU A 207 -3.41 0.71 24.65
N LYS A 208 -2.73 -0.35 24.21
CA LYS A 208 -1.26 -0.38 24.14
C LYS A 208 -0.69 0.71 23.23
N ALA A 209 -1.35 1.00 22.09
CA ALA A 209 -0.92 2.03 21.15
C ALA A 209 -1.07 3.46 21.74
N ILE A 210 -1.94 3.66 22.71
CA ILE A 210 -2.11 4.91 23.47
C ILE A 210 -1.09 4.97 24.61
N GLU A 211 -1.04 3.95 25.46
CA GLU A 211 -0.26 3.95 26.69
C GLU A 211 1.26 3.88 26.47
N GLU A 212 1.74 2.99 25.56
CA GLU A 212 3.19 2.78 25.41
C GLU A 212 3.95 4.04 24.97
N PRO A 213 3.45 4.85 24.00
CA PRO A 213 4.08 6.12 23.70
C PRO A 213 3.98 7.14 24.86
N ALA A 214 2.83 7.21 25.55
CA ALA A 214 2.57 8.14 26.65
C ALA A 214 3.51 7.91 27.84
N LYS A 215 3.79 6.65 28.18
CA LYS A 215 4.72 6.26 29.24
C LYS A 215 6.12 6.84 29.06
N LYS A 216 6.57 7.05 27.82
CA LYS A 216 7.88 7.67 27.53
C LYS A 216 7.96 9.15 27.95
N PHE A 217 6.81 9.78 28.09
CA PHE A 217 6.67 11.18 28.52
C PHE A 217 6.11 11.30 29.94
N ASN A 218 6.03 10.20 30.69
CA ASN A 218 5.43 10.11 32.02
C ASN A 218 3.95 10.54 32.07
N ILE A 219 3.21 10.29 30.99
CA ILE A 219 1.79 10.60 30.88
C ILE A 219 0.99 9.32 31.10
N ILE A 220 -0.08 9.44 31.85
CA ILE A 220 -1.03 8.37 32.16
C ILE A 220 -2.40 8.77 31.62
N TYR A 221 -3.03 7.89 30.86
CA TYR A 221 -4.43 8.05 30.47
C TYR A 221 -5.35 7.31 31.41
N ALA A 222 -6.41 7.97 31.89
CA ALA A 222 -7.47 7.30 32.61
C ALA A 222 -8.20 6.30 31.72
N HIS A 223 -8.71 5.23 32.29
CA HIS A 223 -9.35 4.15 31.50
C HIS A 223 -10.53 4.66 30.65
N GLU A 224 -11.33 5.57 31.20
CA GLU A 224 -12.46 6.21 30.48
C GLU A 224 -11.98 7.07 29.31
N ALA A 225 -10.83 7.73 29.44
CA ALA A 225 -10.21 8.49 28.36
C ALA A 225 -9.75 7.57 27.23
N ILE A 226 -9.13 6.43 27.56
CA ILE A 226 -8.72 5.41 26.58
C ILE A 226 -9.95 4.88 25.86
N ASN A 227 -10.98 4.47 26.58
CA ASN A 227 -12.22 3.95 25.99
C ASN A 227 -12.84 4.95 25.01
N LYS A 228 -12.86 6.23 25.38
CA LYS A 228 -13.38 7.30 24.51
C LYS A 228 -12.54 7.49 23.23
N ILE A 229 -11.23 7.45 23.34
CA ILE A 229 -10.33 7.50 22.18
C ILE A 229 -10.59 6.31 21.25
N VAL A 230 -10.71 5.09 21.79
CA VAL A 230 -10.97 3.86 20.99
C VAL A 230 -12.33 3.93 20.31
N GLU A 231 -13.37 4.38 21.01
CA GLU A 231 -14.71 4.59 20.48
C GLU A 231 -14.71 5.53 19.26
N ILE A 232 -14.06 6.69 19.39
CA ILE A 232 -14.02 7.72 18.33
C ILE A 232 -13.17 7.29 17.15
N THR A 233 -12.02 6.65 17.40
CA THR A 233 -11.04 6.30 16.39
C THR A 233 -11.29 4.94 15.74
N LYS A 234 -12.19 4.13 16.32
CA LYS A 234 -12.52 2.75 15.88
C LYS A 234 -11.26 1.89 15.67
N GLY A 235 -10.27 2.07 16.52
CA GLY A 235 -9.01 1.35 16.45
C GLY A 235 -8.09 1.73 15.28
N SER A 236 -8.37 2.80 14.55
CA SER A 236 -7.49 3.26 13.47
C SER A 236 -6.19 3.84 14.07
N PRO A 237 -5.01 3.23 13.79
CA PRO A 237 -3.74 3.71 14.36
C PRO A 237 -3.46 5.18 14.05
N PHE A 238 -3.76 5.60 12.82
CA PHE A 238 -3.56 6.98 12.40
C PHE A 238 -4.45 7.95 13.18
N PHE A 239 -5.73 7.60 13.40
CA PHE A 239 -6.67 8.46 14.16
C PHE A 239 -6.33 8.48 15.65
N ILE A 240 -5.92 7.34 16.22
CA ILE A 240 -5.44 7.28 17.60
C ILE A 240 -4.27 8.26 17.79
N GLN A 241 -3.26 8.19 16.93
CA GLN A 241 -2.10 9.08 17.02
C GLN A 241 -2.47 10.56 16.87
N GLN A 242 -3.38 10.90 15.95
CA GLN A 242 -3.81 12.28 15.72
C GLN A 242 -4.58 12.82 16.95
N LEU A 243 -5.55 12.05 17.49
CA LEU A 243 -6.31 12.47 18.66
C LEU A 243 -5.42 12.58 19.88
N CYS A 244 -4.59 11.58 20.16
CA CYS A 244 -3.64 11.61 21.29
C CYS A 244 -2.67 12.80 21.18
N LYS A 245 -2.22 13.14 19.97
CA LYS A 245 -1.36 14.31 19.74
C LYS A 245 -2.08 15.61 20.11
N ILE A 246 -3.33 15.80 19.66
CA ILE A 246 -4.12 17.00 19.96
C ILE A 246 -4.37 17.11 21.47
N VAL A 247 -4.73 15.99 22.11
CA VAL A 247 -4.92 15.95 23.57
C VAL A 247 -3.63 16.32 24.30
N TYR A 248 -2.50 15.75 23.89
CA TYR A 248 -1.18 16.06 24.47
C TYR A 248 -0.82 17.55 24.30
N ASP A 249 -0.99 18.09 23.10
CA ASP A 249 -0.62 19.49 22.79
C ASP A 249 -1.48 20.51 23.59
N LYS A 250 -2.73 20.16 23.95
CA LYS A 250 -3.64 21.02 24.70
C LYS A 250 -3.58 20.84 26.21
N THR A 251 -3.22 19.65 26.67
CA THR A 251 -3.32 19.27 28.07
C THR A 251 -1.94 19.26 28.69
N ASN A 252 -1.67 20.25 29.54
CA ASN A 252 -0.39 20.33 30.25
C ASN A 252 -0.48 19.59 31.60
N LYS A 253 -0.84 18.30 31.56
CA LYS A 253 -1.08 17.44 32.75
C LYS A 253 -0.37 16.10 32.57
N ASP A 254 0.02 15.49 33.71
CA ASP A 254 0.59 14.13 33.70
C ASP A 254 -0.50 13.04 33.62
N VAL A 255 -1.75 13.37 33.99
CA VAL A 255 -2.91 12.47 33.92
C VAL A 255 -3.96 13.06 32.98
N ILE A 256 -4.29 12.31 31.94
CA ILE A 256 -5.30 12.65 30.92
C ILE A 256 -6.62 12.00 31.34
N GLU A 257 -7.62 12.81 31.60
CA GLU A 257 -8.97 12.39 31.98
C GLU A 257 -9.92 12.39 30.76
N LEU A 258 -11.12 11.81 30.93
CA LEU A 258 -12.18 11.78 29.93
C LEU A 258 -12.50 13.19 29.38
N SER A 259 -12.64 14.16 30.24
CA SER A 259 -12.97 15.55 29.90
C SER A 259 -11.90 16.21 29.03
N ASP A 260 -10.62 15.84 29.19
CA ASP A 260 -9.52 16.35 28.36
C ASP A 260 -9.65 15.85 26.94
N VAL A 261 -10.05 14.58 26.74
CA VAL A 261 -10.32 14.00 25.43
C VAL A 261 -11.55 14.63 24.80
N GLU A 262 -12.66 14.74 25.54
CA GLU A 262 -13.92 15.32 25.05
C GLU A 262 -13.75 16.74 24.54
N ASN A 263 -12.97 17.57 25.23
CA ASN A 263 -12.66 18.93 24.81
C ASN A 263 -11.81 19.04 23.54
N CYS A 264 -11.25 17.92 23.07
CA CYS A 264 -10.42 17.86 21.86
C CYS A 264 -11.15 17.28 20.64
N ILE A 265 -12.36 16.72 20.80
CA ILE A 265 -13.07 16.00 19.73
C ILE A 265 -13.37 16.92 18.53
N ASP A 266 -13.88 18.11 18.77
CA ASP A 266 -14.26 19.03 17.68
C ASP A 266 -13.05 19.47 16.87
N GLU A 267 -11.92 19.76 17.54
CA GLU A 267 -10.68 20.10 16.82
C GLU A 267 -10.13 18.90 16.04
N PHE A 268 -10.19 17.71 16.64
CA PHE A 268 -9.80 16.49 15.96
C PHE A 268 -10.61 16.27 14.68
N LEU A 269 -11.94 16.35 14.76
CA LEU A 269 -12.82 16.18 13.59
C LEU A 269 -12.57 17.27 12.53
N SER A 270 -12.46 18.53 12.94
CA SER A 270 -12.13 19.64 12.00
C SER A 270 -10.77 19.43 11.32
N SER A 271 -9.76 18.98 12.08
CA SER A 271 -8.43 18.70 11.52
C SER A 271 -8.46 17.56 10.51
N LEU A 272 -9.25 16.50 10.76
CA LEU A 272 -9.44 15.41 9.80
C LEU A 272 -10.19 15.88 8.57
N ASP A 273 -11.25 16.66 8.75
CA ASP A 273 -12.07 17.18 7.66
C ASP A 273 -11.23 18.02 6.69
N GLU A 274 -10.43 18.94 7.18
CA GLU A 274 -9.61 19.85 6.35
C GLU A 274 -8.40 19.16 5.71
N ARG A 275 -7.67 18.36 6.50
CA ARG A 275 -6.36 17.84 6.07
C ARG A 275 -6.43 16.47 5.41
N PHE A 276 -7.43 15.65 5.80
CA PHE A 276 -7.46 14.26 5.40
C PHE A 276 -8.61 13.91 4.46
N PHE A 277 -9.84 14.41 4.71
CA PHE A 277 -11.01 14.06 3.90
C PHE A 277 -11.23 15.01 2.74
N LYS A 278 -11.11 16.32 2.93
CA LYS A 278 -11.39 17.36 1.93
C LYS A 278 -10.61 17.13 0.64
N SER A 279 -9.31 16.91 0.72
CA SER A 279 -8.45 16.71 -0.46
C SER A 279 -8.86 15.50 -1.31
N ARG A 280 -9.45 14.47 -0.70
CA ARG A 280 -9.96 13.30 -1.41
C ARG A 280 -11.30 13.57 -2.05
N TYR A 281 -12.17 14.27 -1.34
CA TYR A 281 -13.49 14.65 -1.82
C TYR A 281 -13.42 15.62 -3.00
N GLU A 282 -12.52 16.60 -2.96
CA GLU A 282 -12.33 17.58 -4.03
C GLU A 282 -11.81 16.96 -5.34
N ARG A 283 -11.15 15.80 -5.30
CA ARG A 283 -10.76 15.05 -6.52
C ARG A 283 -11.92 14.29 -7.16
N CYS A 284 -13.07 14.25 -6.52
CA CYS A 284 -14.27 13.57 -7.01
C CYS A 284 -15.03 14.46 -7.99
N ALA A 285 -15.43 13.91 -9.14
CA ALA A 285 -16.34 14.57 -10.07
C ALA A 285 -17.76 14.62 -9.47
N GLU A 286 -18.64 15.43 -10.02
CA GLU A 286 -20.02 15.56 -9.53
C GLU A 286 -20.79 14.21 -9.53
N SER A 287 -20.54 13.36 -10.52
CA SER A 287 -21.11 12.00 -10.54
C SER A 287 -20.59 11.12 -9.41
N ASP A 288 -19.30 11.28 -9.04
CA ASP A 288 -18.67 10.56 -7.95
C ASP A 288 -19.25 11.00 -6.60
N LYS A 289 -19.41 12.33 -6.41
CA LYS A 289 -19.99 12.91 -5.19
C LYS A 289 -21.42 12.40 -4.96
N LYS A 290 -22.26 12.40 -6.00
CA LYS A 290 -23.62 11.84 -5.92
C LYS A 290 -23.64 10.38 -5.56
N PHE A 291 -22.70 9.60 -6.09
CA PHE A 291 -22.55 8.19 -5.73
C PHE A 291 -22.14 8.02 -4.26
N ILE A 292 -21.20 8.83 -3.77
CA ILE A 292 -20.77 8.86 -2.37
C ILE A 292 -21.96 9.22 -1.46
N PHE A 293 -22.75 10.24 -1.82
CA PHE A 293 -23.95 10.62 -1.07
C PHE A 293 -24.96 9.48 -0.97
N ALA A 294 -25.20 8.78 -2.08
CA ALA A 294 -26.09 7.64 -2.10
C ALA A 294 -25.59 6.46 -1.26
N MET A 295 -24.27 6.28 -1.14
CA MET A 295 -23.69 5.30 -0.22
C MET A 295 -23.96 5.68 1.24
N VAL A 296 -23.74 6.96 1.60
CA VAL A 296 -23.97 7.45 2.97
C VAL A 296 -25.45 7.37 3.35
N GLU A 297 -26.35 7.62 2.40
CA GLU A 297 -27.81 7.50 2.60
C GLU A 297 -28.26 6.06 2.89
N CYS A 298 -27.47 5.04 2.55
CA CYS A 298 -27.77 3.67 2.95
C CYS A 298 -27.80 3.46 4.47
N GLY A 299 -27.21 4.37 5.24
CA GLY A 299 -27.17 4.35 6.71
C GLY A 299 -26.07 3.43 7.23
N GLU A 300 -26.13 2.14 6.92
CA GLU A 300 -25.13 1.15 7.33
C GLU A 300 -24.12 0.85 6.21
N LEU A 301 -22.85 0.72 6.58
CA LEU A 301 -21.77 0.30 5.70
C LEU A 301 -21.14 -1.01 6.25
N PRO A 302 -20.75 -1.94 5.37
CA PRO A 302 -20.81 -1.88 3.90
C PRO A 302 -22.23 -1.94 3.34
N CYS A 303 -22.50 -1.18 2.27
CA CYS A 303 -23.79 -1.14 1.61
C CYS A 303 -23.77 -1.88 0.26
N THR A 304 -24.97 -2.36 -0.19
CA THR A 304 -25.07 -3.05 -1.48
C THR A 304 -25.13 -2.06 -2.65
N ILE A 305 -24.55 -2.44 -3.79
CA ILE A 305 -24.63 -1.63 -5.01
C ILE A 305 -26.08 -1.40 -5.47
N SER A 306 -26.99 -2.31 -5.13
CA SER A 306 -28.42 -2.20 -5.41
C SER A 306 -29.06 -1.06 -4.61
N ASN A 307 -28.70 -0.92 -3.33
CA ASN A 307 -29.20 0.17 -2.49
C ASN A 307 -28.67 1.52 -2.99
N VAL A 308 -27.38 1.58 -3.37
CA VAL A 308 -26.78 2.81 -3.96
C VAL A 308 -27.50 3.18 -5.27
N ALA A 309 -27.79 2.21 -6.14
CA ALA A 309 -28.53 2.46 -7.37
C ALA A 309 -29.96 2.95 -7.10
N HIS A 310 -30.64 2.36 -6.11
CA HIS A 310 -31.97 2.78 -5.66
C HIS A 310 -31.94 4.23 -5.16
N ASN A 311 -31.00 4.58 -4.28
CA ASN A 311 -30.85 5.94 -3.74
C ASN A 311 -30.51 6.99 -4.83
N LEU A 312 -29.93 6.57 -5.95
CA LEU A 312 -29.68 7.43 -7.11
C LEU A 312 -30.86 7.47 -8.10
N ASN A 313 -31.92 6.72 -7.90
CA ASN A 313 -32.97 6.49 -8.89
C ASN A 313 -32.41 6.01 -10.24
N LYS A 314 -31.44 5.08 -10.20
CA LYS A 314 -30.71 4.56 -11.37
C LYS A 314 -30.66 3.04 -11.36
N THR A 315 -30.30 2.45 -12.50
CA THR A 315 -30.00 1.02 -12.59
C THR A 315 -28.56 0.73 -12.17
N VAL A 316 -28.30 -0.48 -11.67
CA VAL A 316 -26.94 -0.91 -11.32
C VAL A 316 -25.98 -0.81 -12.51
N GLY A 317 -26.46 -1.10 -13.73
CA GLY A 317 -25.66 -0.98 -14.96
C GLY A 317 -25.21 0.45 -15.23
N SER A 318 -26.09 1.44 -15.04
CA SER A 318 -25.81 2.84 -15.36
C SER A 318 -24.81 3.52 -14.40
N ILE A 319 -24.60 2.95 -13.19
CA ILE A 319 -23.66 3.46 -12.20
C ILE A 319 -22.33 2.68 -12.15
N SER A 320 -22.20 1.65 -13.00
CA SER A 320 -21.03 0.75 -13.00
C SER A 320 -19.71 1.48 -13.30
N THR A 321 -19.72 2.43 -14.24
CA THR A 321 -18.54 3.25 -14.60
C THR A 321 -18.11 4.13 -13.43
N THR A 322 -19.02 4.84 -12.79
CA THR A 322 -18.73 5.68 -11.62
C THR A 322 -18.18 4.85 -10.47
N ARG A 323 -18.78 3.66 -10.22
CA ARG A 323 -18.26 2.70 -9.25
C ARG A 323 -16.81 2.30 -9.56
N ALA A 324 -16.51 1.95 -10.81
CA ALA A 324 -15.16 1.57 -11.21
C ALA A 324 -14.15 2.71 -11.03
N GLN A 325 -14.54 3.93 -11.37
CA GLN A 325 -13.73 5.14 -11.17
C GLN A 325 -13.45 5.41 -9.69
N LEU A 326 -14.45 5.32 -8.81
CA LEU A 326 -14.27 5.50 -7.37
C LEU A 326 -13.36 4.43 -6.75
N ILE A 327 -13.46 3.17 -7.21
CA ILE A 327 -12.56 2.09 -6.81
C ILE A 327 -11.12 2.38 -7.32
N SER A 328 -10.97 2.84 -8.56
CA SER A 328 -9.66 3.23 -9.11
C SER A 328 -9.02 4.36 -8.32
N LYS A 329 -9.79 5.41 -8.00
CA LYS A 329 -9.35 6.55 -7.16
C LYS A 329 -9.05 6.15 -5.71
N GLY A 330 -9.37 4.91 -5.30
CA GLY A 330 -9.17 4.43 -3.94
C GLY A 330 -10.04 5.15 -2.91
N ILE A 331 -11.24 5.59 -3.29
CA ILE A 331 -12.24 6.19 -2.39
C ILE A 331 -13.09 5.08 -1.76
N ILE A 332 -13.54 4.12 -2.57
CA ILE A 332 -14.33 2.98 -2.13
C ILE A 332 -13.64 1.67 -2.49
N TYR A 333 -14.04 0.59 -1.85
CA TYR A 333 -13.57 -0.75 -2.18
C TYR A 333 -14.70 -1.79 -2.04
N PRO A 334 -14.66 -2.90 -2.80
CA PRO A 334 -15.58 -4.02 -2.59
C PRO A 334 -15.17 -4.80 -1.34
N VAL A 335 -16.05 -4.89 -0.36
CA VAL A 335 -15.85 -5.70 0.87
C VAL A 335 -16.15 -7.15 0.57
N ARG A 336 -17.30 -7.40 -0.09
CA ARG A 336 -17.77 -8.70 -0.56
C ARG A 336 -18.45 -8.54 -1.92
N TYR A 337 -18.95 -9.64 -2.46
CA TYR A 337 -19.73 -9.60 -3.70
C TYR A 337 -20.92 -8.63 -3.58
N LYS A 338 -20.95 -7.61 -4.44
CA LYS A 338 -21.94 -6.52 -4.48
C LYS A 338 -21.98 -5.59 -3.27
N GLU A 339 -21.10 -5.70 -2.31
CA GLU A 339 -21.00 -4.80 -1.16
C GLU A 339 -19.84 -3.82 -1.32
N LEU A 340 -20.04 -2.57 -0.92
CA LEU A 340 -19.09 -1.48 -1.03
C LEU A 340 -18.93 -0.76 0.31
N ASP A 341 -17.71 -0.33 0.59
CA ASP A 341 -17.40 0.52 1.74
C ASP A 341 -16.34 1.56 1.35
N PHE A 342 -16.13 2.55 2.20
CA PHE A 342 -15.07 3.54 2.04
C PHE A 342 -13.71 2.99 2.45
N THR A 343 -12.65 3.38 1.72
CA THR A 343 -11.28 2.97 2.04
C THR A 343 -10.72 3.67 3.26
N VAL A 344 -11.39 4.71 3.73
CA VAL A 344 -11.00 5.52 4.87
C VAL A 344 -12.11 5.45 5.92
N PRO A 345 -11.80 5.01 7.17
CA PRO A 345 -12.74 5.09 8.27
C PRO A 345 -13.25 6.53 8.46
N GLU A 346 -14.47 6.68 8.97
CA GLU A 346 -15.11 7.99 9.27
C GLU A 346 -15.34 8.92 8.05
N PHE A 347 -15.07 8.47 6.82
CA PHE A 347 -15.35 9.28 5.64
C PHE A 347 -16.87 9.55 5.46
N SER A 348 -17.71 8.58 5.84
CA SER A 348 -19.17 8.76 5.87
C SER A 348 -19.58 9.89 6.83
N GLY A 349 -18.99 9.95 8.03
CA GLY A 349 -19.24 11.02 8.99
C GLY A 349 -18.83 12.40 8.48
N TYR A 350 -17.68 12.48 7.77
CA TYR A 350 -17.27 13.70 7.07
C TYR A 350 -18.33 14.15 6.05
N ILE A 351 -18.79 13.25 5.19
CA ILE A 351 -19.82 13.55 4.17
C ILE A 351 -21.11 14.07 4.82
N GLN A 352 -21.55 13.46 5.93
CA GLN A 352 -22.76 13.90 6.65
C GLN A 352 -22.64 15.33 7.22
N ARG A 353 -21.43 15.80 7.52
CA ARG A 353 -21.19 17.18 7.96
C ARG A 353 -21.19 18.19 6.84
N LEU A 354 -21.04 17.79 5.55
CA LEU A 354 -21.01 18.70 4.42
C LEU A 354 -22.38 19.33 4.14
N GLU A 355 -22.41 20.62 3.89
CA GLU A 355 -23.63 21.33 3.47
C GLU A 355 -24.16 20.83 2.12
N GLU A 356 -23.28 20.45 1.18
CA GLU A 356 -23.66 19.85 -0.10
C GLU A 356 -24.48 18.57 0.08
N TYR A 357 -24.12 17.72 1.06
CA TYR A 357 -24.86 16.50 1.36
C TYR A 357 -26.24 16.82 1.99
N LYS A 358 -26.30 17.76 2.91
CA LYS A 358 -27.56 18.20 3.54
C LYS A 358 -28.52 18.75 2.50
N GLN A 359 -28.03 19.59 1.58
CA GLN A 359 -28.82 20.12 0.46
C GLN A 359 -29.30 19.02 -0.49
N TRP A 360 -28.44 18.04 -0.78
CA TRP A 360 -28.82 16.89 -1.61
C TRP A 360 -29.95 16.05 -0.97
N CYS A 361 -29.91 15.83 0.35
CA CYS A 361 -30.96 15.15 1.09
C CYS A 361 -32.32 15.92 1.04
N ILE A 362 -32.28 17.25 1.05
CA ILE A 362 -33.51 18.09 0.98
C ILE A 362 -34.07 18.12 -0.44
N SER A 363 -33.23 18.01 -1.47
CA SER A 363 -33.64 18.11 -2.88
C SER A 363 -34.29 16.84 -3.46
N LYS A 364 -34.34 15.76 -2.70
CA LYS A 364 -34.99 14.49 -3.04
C LYS A 364 -36.44 14.44 -2.59
#